data_a78c17486fd6b05f0c621ab4a2b02f0c
#
_entry.id   a78c17486fd6b05f0c621ab4a2b02f0c
#
_cell.length_a   1.000
_cell.length_b   1.000
_cell.length_c   1.000
_cell.angle_alpha   90.00
_cell.angle_beta   90.00
_cell.angle_gamma   90.00
#
_symmetry.space_group_name_H-M   'P 1'
#
loop_
_entity.id
_entity.type
_entity.pdbx_description
1 polymer ?
#
loop_
_entity_poly.entity_id
_entity_poly.type
_entity_poly.pdbx_seq_one_letter_code
_entity_poly.pdbx_strand_id
1 'polypeptide(L)'
;QAFITGELAETLRRSNDQASGIMHFALMTWFRQTYDYQNIEPYPTYYALKRALQPVLVSAELWGRNLYAGEKLPTRIYIVNDREDGTDLKPSLLHWEIQDETGKCLASGCEKVPAVKHYARHYIEPNIQLPNTLPANKTKTKLVLKLTENGLPISANEYELLLARKEWNAGQVNNSKKIVLLDKDNTKAVFDFLNIKYQPVSSVKELLDSKL
;
A
#
# COMPACT_ATOMS: atom_id res chain seq x y z
N GLN A 1 4.53 3.32 -14.34
CA GLN A 1 4.86 4.75 -14.26
C GLN A 1 3.92 5.49 -13.29
N ALA A 2 2.59 5.47 -13.50
CA ALA A 2 1.61 6.17 -12.65
C ALA A 2 1.78 5.89 -11.15
N PHE A 3 1.91 4.62 -10.77
CA PHE A 3 2.14 4.20 -9.40
C PHE A 3 3.40 4.85 -8.79
N ILE A 4 4.55 4.72 -9.47
CA ILE A 4 5.82 5.25 -8.96
C ILE A 4 5.76 6.79 -8.85
N THR A 5 5.19 7.46 -9.85
CA THR A 5 5.08 8.92 -9.85
C THR A 5 4.19 9.44 -8.72
N GLY A 6 3.04 8.79 -8.50
CA GLY A 6 2.14 9.14 -7.40
C GLY A 6 2.79 8.92 -6.03
N GLU A 7 3.37 7.74 -5.79
CA GLU A 7 4.05 7.41 -4.53
C GLU A 7 5.23 8.36 -4.24
N LEU A 8 6.02 8.69 -5.26
CA LEU A 8 7.14 9.63 -5.10
C LEU A 8 6.64 11.02 -4.71
N ALA A 9 5.59 11.53 -5.38
CA ALA A 9 5.01 12.83 -5.06
C ALA A 9 4.43 12.86 -3.63
N GLU A 10 3.69 11.82 -3.22
CA GLU A 10 3.19 11.70 -1.85
C GLU A 10 4.33 11.60 -0.84
N THR A 11 5.37 10.79 -1.14
CA THR A 11 6.54 10.63 -0.25
C THR A 11 7.27 11.96 -0.04
N LEU A 12 7.50 12.73 -1.09
CA LEU A 12 8.12 14.05 -0.99
C LEU A 12 7.27 14.99 -0.10
N ARG A 13 5.96 14.99 -0.26
CA ARG A 13 5.07 15.80 0.57
C ARG A 13 5.00 15.32 2.02
N ARG A 14 5.13 14.03 2.28
CA ARG A 14 5.18 13.47 3.65
C ARG A 14 6.48 13.80 4.38
N SER A 15 7.62 13.74 3.69
CA SER A 15 8.93 13.63 4.34
C SER A 15 9.85 14.81 4.13
N ASN A 16 9.61 15.70 3.17
CA ASN A 16 10.53 16.79 2.84
C ASN A 16 9.97 18.16 3.23
N ASP A 17 10.51 18.72 4.32
CA ASP A 17 10.12 20.05 4.84
C ASP A 17 10.65 21.20 4.00
N GLN A 18 11.65 20.94 3.16
CA GLN A 18 12.34 21.96 2.37
C GLN A 18 11.86 22.01 0.92
N ALA A 19 11.03 21.04 0.48
CA ALA A 19 10.47 21.05 -0.85
C ALA A 19 9.27 21.99 -0.91
N SER A 20 9.40 23.11 -1.61
CA SER A 20 8.33 24.07 -1.84
C SER A 20 7.42 23.72 -3.01
N GLY A 21 7.73 22.66 -3.77
CA GLY A 21 6.92 22.20 -4.89
C GLY A 21 7.50 20.97 -5.56
N ILE A 22 6.67 20.36 -6.42
CA ILE A 22 7.05 19.22 -7.24
C ILE A 22 6.78 19.59 -8.70
N MET A 23 7.82 19.55 -9.53
CA MET A 23 7.71 19.74 -10.96
C MET A 23 8.03 18.42 -11.67
N HIS A 24 7.04 17.85 -12.32
CA HIS A 24 7.25 16.67 -13.14
C HIS A 24 7.66 17.08 -14.55
N PHE A 25 8.74 16.48 -15.04
CA PHE A 25 9.25 16.75 -16.39
C PHE A 25 8.27 16.25 -17.48
N ALA A 26 8.19 17.01 -18.57
CA ALA A 26 7.47 16.65 -19.79
C ALA A 26 5.94 16.43 -19.60
N LEU A 27 5.24 17.50 -19.18
CA LEU A 27 3.77 17.52 -19.01
C LEU A 27 3.01 16.94 -20.22
N MET A 28 3.48 17.20 -21.46
CA MET A 28 2.85 16.72 -22.69
C MET A 28 2.74 15.19 -22.74
N THR A 29 3.63 14.46 -22.08
CA THR A 29 3.59 12.99 -22.02
C THR A 29 2.52 12.42 -21.07
N TRP A 30 1.78 13.28 -20.35
CA TRP A 30 0.68 12.85 -19.48
C TRP A 30 -0.64 12.71 -20.20
N PHE A 31 -0.69 13.12 -21.48
CA PHE A 31 -1.90 13.17 -22.27
C PHE A 31 -1.71 12.47 -23.62
N ARG A 32 -2.78 11.85 -24.12
CA ARG A 32 -2.92 11.42 -25.50
C ARG A 32 -3.56 12.52 -26.33
N GLN A 33 -3.40 12.43 -27.64
CA GLN A 33 -4.07 13.30 -28.61
C GLN A 33 -3.82 14.80 -28.35
N THR A 34 -2.59 15.13 -27.94
CA THR A 34 -2.19 16.49 -27.56
C THR A 34 -2.29 17.53 -28.66
N TYR A 35 -2.46 17.09 -29.93
CA TYR A 35 -2.68 17.95 -31.09
C TYR A 35 -4.18 18.24 -31.36
N ASP A 36 -5.07 17.55 -30.65
CA ASP A 36 -6.52 17.72 -30.74
C ASP A 36 -7.07 18.11 -29.36
N TYR A 37 -7.17 19.41 -29.11
CA TYR A 37 -7.58 19.94 -27.80
C TYR A 37 -9.01 19.53 -27.39
N GLN A 38 -9.86 19.10 -28.34
CA GLN A 38 -11.22 18.64 -28.05
C GLN A 38 -11.24 17.19 -27.54
N ASN A 39 -10.20 16.41 -27.84
CA ASN A 39 -10.13 14.99 -27.53
C ASN A 39 -8.89 14.61 -26.68
N ILE A 40 -8.36 15.56 -25.90
CA ILE A 40 -7.23 15.28 -25.01
C ILE A 40 -7.64 14.27 -23.94
N GLU A 41 -6.93 13.15 -23.88
CA GLU A 41 -7.14 12.09 -22.90
C GLU A 41 -5.98 12.03 -21.89
N PRO A 42 -6.26 12.17 -20.57
CA PRO A 42 -5.25 12.02 -19.54
C PRO A 42 -4.78 10.56 -19.40
N TYR A 43 -3.49 10.36 -19.26
CA TYR A 43 -2.93 9.06 -18.84
C TYR A 43 -3.14 8.83 -17.34
N PRO A 44 -3.03 7.56 -16.86
CA PRO A 44 -3.12 7.24 -15.43
C PRO A 44 -2.16 8.06 -14.54
N THR A 45 -1.01 8.48 -15.06
CA THR A 45 -0.04 9.33 -14.35
C THR A 45 -0.63 10.68 -13.95
N TYR A 46 -1.46 11.29 -14.80
CA TYR A 46 -2.17 12.53 -14.47
C TYR A 46 -3.05 12.37 -13.23
N TYR A 47 -3.84 11.30 -13.19
CA TYR A 47 -4.75 11.04 -12.06
C TYR A 47 -3.98 10.72 -10.77
N ALA A 48 -2.85 10.01 -10.87
CA ALA A 48 -1.99 9.74 -9.72
C ALA A 48 -1.43 11.05 -9.14
N LEU A 49 -0.93 11.96 -9.98
CA LEU A 49 -0.45 13.27 -9.55
C LEU A 49 -1.58 14.16 -9.03
N LYS A 50 -2.75 14.16 -9.69
CA LYS A 50 -3.92 14.90 -9.21
C LYS A 50 -4.30 14.51 -7.78
N ARG A 51 -4.23 13.22 -7.45
CA ARG A 51 -4.45 12.74 -6.08
C ARG A 51 -3.32 13.17 -5.14
N ALA A 52 -2.07 12.97 -5.54
CA ALA A 52 -0.91 13.29 -4.71
C ALA A 52 -0.74 14.79 -4.46
N LEU A 53 -1.24 15.65 -5.34
CA LEU A 53 -1.12 17.12 -5.28
C LEU A 53 -2.39 17.83 -4.78
N GLN A 54 -3.33 17.11 -4.14
CA GLN A 54 -4.46 17.75 -3.47
C GLN A 54 -3.97 18.80 -2.46
N PRO A 55 -4.62 19.98 -2.33
CA PRO A 55 -4.23 21.02 -1.36
C PRO A 55 -4.16 20.47 0.07
N VAL A 56 -5.17 19.70 0.50
CA VAL A 56 -5.07 18.87 1.69
C VAL A 56 -4.86 17.44 1.21
N LEU A 57 -3.75 16.81 1.62
CA LEU A 57 -3.45 15.43 1.24
C LEU A 57 -3.61 14.51 2.45
N VAL A 58 -4.42 13.46 2.29
CA VAL A 58 -4.39 12.28 3.16
C VAL A 58 -3.56 11.20 2.47
N SER A 59 -2.50 10.71 3.12
CA SER A 59 -1.54 9.79 2.49
C SER A 59 -1.09 8.69 3.44
N ALA A 60 -1.23 7.43 3.01
CA ALA A 60 -0.75 6.28 3.76
C ALA A 60 0.71 5.95 3.40
N GLU A 61 1.53 5.75 4.41
CA GLU A 61 2.88 5.22 4.27
C GLU A 61 2.81 3.69 4.31
N LEU A 62 2.95 3.05 3.16
CA LEU A 62 2.82 1.61 3.00
C LEU A 62 4.14 0.99 2.53
N TRP A 63 4.86 0.30 3.42
CA TRP A 63 6.09 -0.44 3.10
C TRP A 63 5.81 -1.82 2.50
N GLY A 64 4.63 -2.39 2.77
CA GLY A 64 4.16 -3.65 2.23
C GLY A 64 2.69 -3.57 1.85
N ARG A 65 2.33 -4.20 0.73
CA ARG A 65 0.95 -4.22 0.21
C ARG A 65 0.40 -5.64 0.09
N ASN A 66 1.19 -6.64 0.48
CA ASN A 66 0.80 -8.04 0.52
C ASN A 66 0.74 -8.47 1.98
N LEU A 67 -0.43 -8.83 2.48
CA LEU A 67 -0.71 -9.04 3.89
C LEU A 67 -1.62 -10.26 4.08
N TYR A 68 -1.62 -10.83 5.28
CA TYR A 68 -2.55 -11.90 5.60
C TYR A 68 -3.84 -11.36 6.25
N ALA A 69 -4.93 -12.09 6.02
CA ALA A 69 -6.20 -11.84 6.70
C ALA A 69 -6.01 -11.86 8.23
N GLY A 70 -6.69 -10.94 8.92
CA GLY A 70 -6.63 -10.83 10.36
C GLY A 70 -5.35 -10.18 10.93
N GLU A 71 -4.45 -9.70 10.08
CA GLU A 71 -3.30 -8.90 10.53
C GLU A 71 -3.67 -7.44 10.73
N LYS A 72 -2.88 -6.74 11.54
CA LYS A 72 -2.92 -5.29 11.59
C LYS A 72 -2.14 -4.73 10.40
N LEU A 73 -2.72 -3.76 9.68
CA LEU A 73 -2.01 -3.04 8.62
C LEU A 73 -0.97 -2.09 9.27
N PRO A 74 0.34 -2.34 9.07
CA PRO A 74 1.37 -1.44 9.60
C PRO A 74 1.47 -0.21 8.71
N THR A 75 0.84 0.89 9.13
CA THR A 75 0.82 2.13 8.36
C THR A 75 0.80 3.35 9.26
N ARG A 76 1.42 4.43 8.79
CA ARG A 76 1.16 5.79 9.21
C ARG A 76 0.31 6.47 8.17
N ILE A 77 -0.67 7.24 8.60
CA ILE A 77 -1.45 8.07 7.71
C ILE A 77 -1.10 9.52 7.98
N TYR A 78 -0.54 10.17 6.96
CA TYR A 78 -0.14 11.57 7.00
C TYR A 78 -1.28 12.45 6.50
N ILE A 79 -1.44 13.58 7.15
CA ILE A 79 -2.28 14.68 6.74
C ILE A 79 -1.35 15.87 6.47
N VAL A 80 -1.32 16.33 5.22
CA VAL A 80 -0.52 17.47 4.78
C VAL A 80 -1.48 18.61 4.45
N ASN A 81 -1.25 19.79 5.03
CA ASN A 81 -2.10 20.95 4.81
C ASN A 81 -1.34 22.02 4.00
N ASP A 82 -1.54 21.99 2.69
CA ASP A 82 -1.00 22.98 1.74
C ASP A 82 -2.16 23.77 1.10
N ARG A 83 -3.17 24.17 1.89
CA ARG A 83 -4.32 24.94 1.39
C ARG A 83 -3.88 26.24 0.72
N GLU A 84 -4.45 26.53 -0.43
CA GLU A 84 -4.15 27.73 -1.21
C GLU A 84 -4.56 29.03 -0.50
N ASP A 85 -5.58 28.96 0.36
CA ASP A 85 -6.07 30.10 1.14
C ASP A 85 -5.24 30.40 2.41
N GLY A 86 -4.19 29.63 2.67
CA GLY A 86 -3.31 29.79 3.83
C GLY A 86 -3.94 29.42 5.18
N THR A 87 -5.09 28.75 5.18
CA THR A 87 -5.79 28.44 6.43
C THR A 87 -5.34 27.15 7.09
N ASP A 88 -5.43 27.12 8.42
CA ASP A 88 -5.23 25.92 9.22
C ASP A 88 -6.37 24.93 8.95
N LEU A 89 -6.04 23.65 8.89
CA LEU A 89 -7.02 22.57 8.93
C LEU A 89 -7.58 22.46 10.34
N LYS A 90 -8.90 22.48 10.49
CA LYS A 90 -9.59 22.28 11.74
C LYS A 90 -9.56 20.80 12.14
N PRO A 91 -9.88 20.46 13.41
CA PRO A 91 -10.06 19.07 13.82
C PRO A 91 -10.99 18.34 12.85
N SER A 92 -10.54 17.19 12.37
CA SER A 92 -11.13 16.47 11.24
C SER A 92 -11.36 15.00 11.61
N LEU A 93 -12.11 14.29 10.77
CA LEU A 93 -12.29 12.84 10.89
C LEU A 93 -11.72 12.15 9.68
N LEU A 94 -10.85 11.17 9.91
CA LEU A 94 -10.37 10.26 8.89
C LEU A 94 -11.22 8.99 8.93
N HIS A 95 -11.92 8.73 7.86
CA HIS A 95 -12.59 7.46 7.61
C HIS A 95 -11.70 6.59 6.75
N TRP A 96 -11.59 5.30 7.10
CA TRP A 96 -10.87 4.32 6.31
C TRP A 96 -11.75 3.09 6.07
N GLU A 97 -11.60 2.51 4.90
CA GLU A 97 -12.27 1.28 4.50
C GLU A 97 -11.30 0.35 3.78
N ILE A 98 -11.44 -0.95 4.04
CA ILE A 98 -10.87 -2.00 3.18
C ILE A 98 -12.02 -2.48 2.29
N GLN A 99 -11.89 -2.26 1.00
CA GLN A 99 -12.90 -2.65 0.00
C GLN A 99 -12.35 -3.76 -0.91
N ASP A 100 -13.21 -4.69 -1.34
CA ASP A 100 -12.86 -5.67 -2.39
C ASP A 100 -12.95 -5.06 -3.80
N GLU A 101 -12.66 -5.86 -4.82
CA GLU A 101 -12.70 -5.41 -6.23
C GLU A 101 -14.10 -4.95 -6.69
N THR A 102 -15.17 -5.35 -6.00
CA THR A 102 -16.54 -4.92 -6.29
C THR A 102 -16.92 -3.62 -5.60
N GLY A 103 -16.04 -3.11 -4.72
CA GLY A 103 -16.32 -1.95 -3.86
C GLY A 103 -17.05 -2.30 -2.56
N LYS A 104 -17.24 -3.59 -2.26
CA LYS A 104 -17.85 -4.02 -1.02
C LYS A 104 -16.89 -3.78 0.15
N CYS A 105 -17.36 -3.09 1.18
CA CYS A 105 -16.61 -2.88 2.41
C CYS A 105 -16.44 -4.19 3.18
N LEU A 106 -15.18 -4.54 3.48
CA LEU A 106 -14.78 -5.71 4.26
C LEU A 106 -14.41 -5.34 5.71
N ALA A 107 -13.89 -4.15 5.91
CA ALA A 107 -13.58 -3.57 7.23
C ALA A 107 -13.56 -2.05 7.12
N SER A 108 -13.88 -1.35 8.20
CA SER A 108 -13.87 0.11 8.23
C SER A 108 -13.63 0.64 9.63
N GLY A 109 -13.24 1.91 9.71
CA GLY A 109 -13.09 2.63 10.96
C GLY A 109 -12.97 4.13 10.75
N CYS A 110 -12.82 4.81 11.87
CA CYS A 110 -12.75 6.27 11.89
C CYS A 110 -11.75 6.70 12.97
N GLU A 111 -10.91 7.67 12.64
CA GLU A 111 -9.89 8.24 13.53
C GLU A 111 -10.05 9.75 13.62
N LYS A 112 -9.81 10.30 14.82
CA LYS A 112 -9.78 11.75 15.01
C LYS A 112 -8.44 12.30 14.57
N VAL A 113 -8.47 13.35 13.79
CA VAL A 113 -7.30 14.10 13.34
C VAL A 113 -7.32 15.47 14.03
N PRO A 114 -6.28 15.88 14.75
CA PRO A 114 -6.20 17.21 15.35
C PRO A 114 -6.12 18.30 14.28
N ALA A 115 -6.21 19.56 14.70
CA ALA A 115 -5.93 20.67 13.80
C ALA A 115 -4.50 20.59 13.26
N VAL A 116 -4.33 20.88 11.95
CA VAL A 116 -3.02 20.88 11.27
C VAL A 116 -2.77 22.28 10.72
N LYS A 117 -1.67 22.91 11.13
CA LYS A 117 -1.29 24.23 10.67
C LYS A 117 -1.07 24.27 9.16
N HIS A 118 -1.26 25.45 8.57
CA HIS A 118 -0.88 25.67 7.18
C HIS A 118 0.62 25.35 6.97
N TYR A 119 0.95 24.69 5.88
CA TYR A 119 2.28 24.13 5.54
C TYR A 119 2.84 23.12 6.55
N ALA A 120 1.98 22.60 7.44
CA ALA A 120 2.39 21.56 8.38
C ALA A 120 1.89 20.18 7.96
N ARG A 121 2.49 19.19 8.60
CA ARG A 121 2.16 17.77 8.49
C ARG A 121 1.84 17.22 9.86
N HIS A 122 0.92 16.30 9.87
CA HIS A 122 0.61 15.50 11.05
C HIS A 122 0.42 14.06 10.62
N TYR A 123 0.85 13.11 11.42
CA TYR A 123 0.55 11.71 11.15
C TYR A 123 -0.15 11.06 12.34
N ILE A 124 -0.94 10.06 12.03
CA ILE A 124 -1.57 9.16 13.01
C ILE A 124 -1.17 7.72 12.68
N GLU A 125 -1.20 6.85 13.69
CA GLU A 125 -0.96 5.42 13.55
C GLU A 125 -2.28 4.67 13.86
N PRO A 126 -3.19 4.59 12.90
CA PRO A 126 -4.50 3.99 13.12
C PRO A 126 -4.38 2.50 13.39
N ASN A 127 -5.31 1.97 14.17
CA ASN A 127 -5.41 0.54 14.38
C ASN A 127 -6.28 -0.10 13.30
N ILE A 128 -5.76 -0.18 12.06
CA ILE A 128 -6.48 -0.79 10.95
C ILE A 128 -6.35 -2.30 11.04
N GLN A 129 -7.42 -2.95 11.49
CA GLN A 129 -7.51 -4.40 11.53
C GLN A 129 -8.02 -4.91 10.20
N LEU A 130 -7.21 -5.74 9.51
CA LEU A 130 -7.61 -6.37 8.25
C LEU A 130 -8.71 -7.43 8.50
N PRO A 131 -9.59 -7.66 7.50
CA PRO A 131 -10.68 -8.63 7.65
C PRO A 131 -10.15 -10.04 7.92
N ASN A 132 -10.77 -10.73 8.88
CA ASN A 132 -10.40 -12.11 9.24
C ASN A 132 -10.80 -13.11 8.16
N THR A 133 -11.87 -12.82 7.41
CA THR A 133 -12.39 -13.69 6.35
C THR A 133 -12.29 -12.99 5.01
N LEU A 134 -11.88 -13.74 3.99
CA LEU A 134 -11.77 -13.27 2.62
C LEU A 134 -12.67 -14.11 1.70
N PRO A 135 -13.22 -13.54 0.64
CA PRO A 135 -14.04 -14.29 -0.32
C PRO A 135 -13.26 -15.38 -1.07
N ALA A 136 -11.94 -15.19 -1.23
CA ALA A 136 -11.05 -16.15 -1.89
C ALA A 136 -9.73 -16.30 -1.12
N ASN A 137 -8.91 -17.29 -1.49
CA ASN A 137 -7.59 -17.50 -0.87
C ASN A 137 -6.67 -16.28 -1.03
N LYS A 138 -6.79 -15.59 -2.15
CA LYS A 138 -6.20 -14.27 -2.42
C LYS A 138 -7.29 -13.33 -2.90
N THR A 139 -7.33 -12.13 -2.37
CA THR A 139 -8.32 -11.11 -2.72
C THR A 139 -7.59 -9.80 -2.94
N LYS A 140 -7.74 -9.22 -4.11
CA LYS A 140 -7.32 -7.84 -4.33
C LYS A 140 -8.29 -6.93 -3.59
N THR A 141 -7.75 -5.99 -2.88
CA THR A 141 -8.51 -5.04 -2.06
C THR A 141 -7.93 -3.65 -2.23
N LYS A 142 -8.65 -2.66 -1.72
CA LYS A 142 -8.18 -1.28 -1.64
C LYS A 142 -8.33 -0.78 -0.20
N LEU A 143 -7.31 -0.09 0.30
CA LEU A 143 -7.46 0.82 1.42
C LEU A 143 -7.98 2.14 0.85
N VAL A 144 -9.17 2.54 1.22
CA VAL A 144 -9.78 3.82 0.85
C VAL A 144 -9.73 4.74 2.07
N LEU A 145 -9.21 5.94 1.88
CA LEU A 145 -9.10 6.98 2.89
C LEU A 145 -9.96 8.18 2.50
N LYS A 146 -10.71 8.72 3.45
CA LYS A 146 -11.53 9.91 3.27
C LYS A 146 -11.42 10.80 4.50
N LEU A 147 -10.87 12.00 4.31
CA LEU A 147 -10.76 13.00 5.34
C LEU A 147 -11.93 13.99 5.24
N THR A 148 -12.61 14.22 6.37
CA THR A 148 -13.74 15.16 6.43
C THR A 148 -13.50 16.23 7.48
N GLU A 149 -13.81 17.48 7.15
CA GLU A 149 -13.81 18.63 8.05
C GLU A 149 -15.23 19.18 8.14
N ASN A 150 -15.78 19.35 9.33
CA ASN A 150 -17.18 19.77 9.54
C ASN A 150 -18.19 18.92 8.75
N GLY A 151 -17.93 17.63 8.60
CA GLY A 151 -18.78 16.69 7.82
C GLY A 151 -18.62 16.76 6.30
N LEU A 152 -17.82 17.69 5.77
CA LEU A 152 -17.56 17.82 4.34
C LEU A 152 -16.27 17.10 3.93
N PRO A 153 -16.25 16.34 2.84
CA PRO A 153 -15.03 15.69 2.36
C PRO A 153 -14.07 16.74 1.81
N ILE A 154 -12.82 16.71 2.27
CA ILE A 154 -11.76 17.64 1.90
C ILE A 154 -10.55 16.96 1.23
N SER A 155 -10.37 15.66 1.44
CA SER A 155 -9.32 14.87 0.80
C SER A 155 -9.74 13.41 0.75
N ALA A 156 -9.30 12.71 -0.30
CA ALA A 156 -9.49 11.27 -0.42
C ALA A 156 -8.29 10.65 -1.14
N ASN A 157 -7.98 9.40 -0.78
CA ASN A 157 -6.93 8.62 -1.45
C ASN A 157 -7.27 7.13 -1.41
N GLU A 158 -6.64 6.34 -2.28
CA GLU A 158 -6.83 4.90 -2.34
C GLU A 158 -5.52 4.17 -2.64
N TYR A 159 -5.36 2.98 -2.07
CA TYR A 159 -4.15 2.16 -2.20
C TYR A 159 -4.52 0.71 -2.43
N GLU A 160 -3.99 0.12 -3.49
CA GLU A 160 -4.18 -1.31 -3.76
C GLU A 160 -3.43 -2.16 -2.74
N LEU A 161 -4.11 -3.19 -2.22
CA LEU A 161 -3.56 -4.20 -1.33
C LEU A 161 -3.91 -5.58 -1.86
N LEU A 162 -3.05 -6.55 -1.58
CA LEU A 162 -3.35 -7.97 -1.80
C LEU A 162 -3.44 -8.66 -0.45
N LEU A 163 -4.60 -9.18 -0.14
CA LEU A 163 -4.82 -9.96 1.08
C LEU A 163 -4.88 -11.46 0.75
N ALA A 164 -4.24 -12.26 1.57
CA ALA A 164 -4.26 -13.72 1.47
C ALA A 164 -4.78 -14.33 2.76
N ARG A 165 -5.45 -15.49 2.68
CA ARG A 165 -5.78 -16.29 3.86
C ARG A 165 -4.50 -16.90 4.43
N LYS A 166 -4.39 -17.00 5.75
CA LYS A 166 -3.21 -17.63 6.40
C LYS A 166 -3.01 -19.08 5.96
N GLU A 167 -4.11 -19.79 5.75
CA GLU A 167 -4.10 -21.19 5.32
C GLU A 167 -3.55 -21.34 3.89
N TRP A 168 -3.58 -20.29 3.08
CA TRP A 168 -2.98 -20.30 1.76
C TRP A 168 -1.46 -20.49 1.80
N ASN A 169 -0.80 -20.05 2.89
CA ASN A 169 0.62 -20.27 3.12
C ASN A 169 0.93 -21.71 3.58
N ALA A 170 -0.06 -22.40 4.12
CA ALA A 170 0.04 -23.83 4.43
C ALA A 170 -0.04 -24.67 3.14
N GLY A 171 0.72 -24.28 2.11
CA GLY A 171 0.74 -24.98 0.83
C GLY A 171 0.85 -26.48 1.07
N GLN A 172 -0.02 -27.25 0.42
CA GLN A 172 0.17 -28.69 0.35
C GLN A 172 1.47 -28.92 -0.43
N VAL A 173 2.58 -28.94 0.29
CA VAL A 173 3.82 -29.46 -0.27
C VAL A 173 3.49 -30.90 -0.64
N ASN A 174 3.46 -31.15 -1.95
CA ASN A 174 3.29 -32.51 -2.44
C ASN A 174 4.53 -33.29 -1.96
N ASN A 175 4.41 -33.94 -0.79
CA ASN A 175 5.49 -34.72 -0.14
C ASN A 175 5.86 -35.96 -0.94
N SER A 176 5.36 -36.15 -2.16
CA SER A 176 5.73 -37.24 -3.05
C SER A 176 7.19 -37.15 -3.53
N LYS A 177 7.78 -35.93 -3.49
CA LYS A 177 9.18 -35.71 -3.88
C LYS A 177 10.06 -35.63 -2.64
N LYS A 178 11.15 -36.41 -2.65
CA LYS A 178 12.21 -36.34 -1.63
C LYS A 178 12.99 -35.02 -1.87
N ILE A 179 13.04 -34.16 -0.85
CA ILE A 179 13.83 -32.95 -0.88
C ILE A 179 15.10 -33.15 -0.09
N VAL A 180 16.25 -32.86 -0.68
CA VAL A 180 17.55 -32.87 -0.03
C VAL A 180 18.05 -31.44 0.03
N LEU A 181 18.45 -30.97 1.21
CA LEU A 181 18.84 -29.58 1.45
C LEU A 181 20.33 -29.52 1.89
N LEU A 182 21.13 -28.87 1.06
CA LEU A 182 22.45 -28.37 1.43
C LEU A 182 22.30 -26.87 1.76
N ASP A 183 22.19 -26.58 3.06
CA ASP A 183 21.94 -25.22 3.51
C ASP A 183 23.24 -24.43 3.74
N LYS A 184 23.40 -23.31 3.05
CA LYS A 184 24.49 -22.36 3.25
C LYS A 184 24.02 -20.96 3.69
N ASP A 185 22.73 -20.65 3.47
CA ASP A 185 22.20 -19.28 3.60
C ASP A 185 20.89 -19.23 4.41
N ASN A 186 20.75 -20.11 5.42
CA ASN A 186 19.60 -20.13 6.32
C ASN A 186 18.24 -20.54 5.67
N THR A 187 18.29 -21.22 4.53
CA THR A 187 17.09 -21.77 3.84
C THR A 187 16.36 -22.80 4.72
N LYS A 188 17.10 -23.48 5.61
CA LYS A 188 16.56 -24.39 6.62
C LYS A 188 15.45 -23.74 7.45
N ALA A 189 15.66 -22.51 7.92
CA ALA A 189 14.67 -21.80 8.73
C ALA A 189 13.36 -21.57 7.98
N VAL A 190 13.43 -21.33 6.66
CA VAL A 190 12.24 -21.18 5.81
C VAL A 190 11.51 -22.51 5.65
N PHE A 191 12.23 -23.61 5.45
CA PHE A 191 11.64 -24.95 5.31
C PHE A 191 10.97 -25.40 6.61
N ASP A 192 11.64 -25.16 7.75
CA ASP A 192 11.08 -25.43 9.08
C ASP A 192 9.82 -24.60 9.34
N PHE A 193 9.84 -23.30 9.01
CA PHE A 193 8.67 -22.41 9.13
C PHE A 193 7.49 -22.87 8.25
N LEU A 194 7.77 -23.37 7.05
CA LEU A 194 6.76 -23.86 6.12
C LEU A 194 6.37 -25.32 6.35
N ASN A 195 6.92 -25.99 7.37
CA ASN A 195 6.74 -27.42 7.64
C ASN A 195 7.06 -28.32 6.43
N ILE A 196 8.05 -27.94 5.62
CA ILE A 196 8.53 -28.71 4.49
C ILE A 196 9.51 -29.78 4.98
N LYS A 197 9.20 -31.05 4.74
CA LYS A 197 10.10 -32.14 5.09
C LYS A 197 11.27 -32.21 4.11
N TYR A 198 12.47 -32.26 4.63
CA TYR A 198 13.70 -32.38 3.85
C TYR A 198 14.72 -33.25 4.57
N GLN A 199 15.70 -33.76 3.83
CA GLN A 199 16.86 -34.43 4.36
C GLN A 199 18.04 -33.45 4.31
N PRO A 200 18.60 -33.03 5.45
CA PRO A 200 19.78 -32.17 5.45
C PRO A 200 21.02 -32.95 5.01
N VAL A 201 21.90 -32.30 4.28
CA VAL A 201 23.23 -32.80 3.92
C VAL A 201 24.26 -31.70 4.17
N SER A 202 25.50 -32.15 4.51
CA SER A 202 26.57 -31.23 4.93
C SER A 202 27.56 -30.90 3.81
N SER A 203 27.52 -31.65 2.71
CA SER A 203 28.47 -31.49 1.60
C SER A 203 27.82 -31.71 0.24
N VAL A 204 28.45 -31.16 -0.79
CA VAL A 204 28.07 -31.40 -2.19
C VAL A 204 28.23 -32.90 -2.53
N LYS A 205 29.19 -33.59 -1.95
CA LYS A 205 29.38 -35.02 -2.17
C LYS A 205 28.16 -35.80 -1.64
N GLU A 206 27.73 -35.54 -0.41
CA GLU A 206 26.51 -36.16 0.14
C GLU A 206 25.27 -35.84 -0.68
N LEU A 207 25.18 -34.61 -1.23
CA LEU A 207 24.08 -34.21 -2.08
C LEU A 207 24.05 -35.04 -3.38
N LEU A 208 25.21 -35.26 -4.00
CA LEU A 208 25.34 -36.07 -5.22
C LEU A 208 25.14 -37.59 -4.98
N ASP A 209 25.56 -38.07 -3.79
CA ASP A 209 25.39 -39.45 -3.38
C ASP A 209 23.97 -39.77 -2.92
N SER A 210 23.15 -38.72 -2.59
CA SER A 210 21.74 -38.88 -2.26
C SER A 210 21.00 -39.28 -3.52
N LYS A 211 20.70 -40.55 -3.70
CA LYS A 211 19.85 -41.05 -4.78
C LYS A 211 18.47 -40.40 -4.65
N LEU A 212 18.21 -39.38 -5.46
CA LEU A 212 16.91 -38.73 -5.65
C LEU A 212 15.97 -39.66 -6.40
#